data_a9d7824b0a918bbfa124fd38d1161a72
#
_entry.id   a9d7824b0a918bbfa124fd38d1161a72
#
_cell.length_a   1.000
_cell.length_b   1.000
_cell.length_c   1.000
_cell.angle_alpha   90.00
_cell.angle_beta   90.00
_cell.angle_gamma   90.00
#
_symmetry.space_group_name_H-M   'P 1'
#
loop_
_entity.id
_entity.type
_entity.pdbx_description
1 polymer ?
#
loop_
_entity_poly.entity_id
_entity_poly.type
_entity_poly.pdbx_seq_one_letter_code
_entity_poly.pdbx_strand_id
1 'polypeptide(L)'
;MTPKRSIVALCCAIALLGALAAPAAASSWTLRQLPPTTFGESQAFAPGLFGISCPTESLCVAAGSQNTLIVSQAPTGGIGQWRVVNPLPPIGPGKTCVKGEPDCYPPKSALRSVSCPSPELCVLVSYDGFVYVSPDPTAGAAAWSSFLLPERQANMHPTSVSCPTESLCVAVTGGYRAAGRVLTSTDPLSGTWQVTPLGSPLDLRGVSCGTPAFCVAVAAEGQIFVSTEPTGGASAWRLVGTPGGGGDLEGLDCVASLLCVAGNLTGNVLTSTDPGGASASWHEANAGSSVQLTDVSCPTADRCVAVDSNGSVLTSADPTGGSGSWHFENLIPFSPTEEREGQPPRNALFGVSCASTSLCALVGQDGHIFTSTDPFSPPAAAPTRKSRPRPRTILLFAEHFWRHSSTRRFRIRARFRFYSPTRAKGFECKRDRGPYRRCRSPLRYLVTHGRHALRVRAIGPSGLRGPAAVKRFIVLKPGQQPHHPPEAVASGG
;
A
#
# COMPACT_ATOMS: atom_id res chain seq x y z
N MET A 1 78.08 36.78 -39.98
CA MET A 1 76.98 37.47 -39.34
C MET A 1 75.72 36.71 -39.70
N THR A 2 75.24 35.81 -38.83
CA THR A 2 74.05 34.98 -39.03
C THR A 2 72.98 35.41 -38.03
N PRO A 3 71.73 35.63 -38.46
CA PRO A 3 70.63 35.97 -37.55
C PRO A 3 70.02 34.71 -36.92
N LYS A 4 69.89 34.72 -35.62
CA LYS A 4 69.17 33.70 -34.84
C LYS A 4 67.66 33.79 -35.11
N ARG A 5 67.08 32.66 -35.49
CA ARG A 5 65.59 32.47 -35.53
C ARG A 5 65.11 32.07 -34.13
N SER A 6 64.27 32.91 -33.57
CA SER A 6 63.51 32.60 -32.32
C SER A 6 62.28 31.76 -32.69
N ILE A 7 62.16 30.56 -32.14
CA ILE A 7 60.96 29.72 -32.23
C ILE A 7 60.08 30.08 -31.03
N VAL A 8 58.90 30.68 -31.31
CA VAL A 8 57.86 30.91 -30.31
C VAL A 8 57.04 29.62 -30.22
N ALA A 9 57.20 28.90 -29.12
CA ALA A 9 56.36 27.75 -28.79
C ALA A 9 54.97 28.22 -28.32
N LEU A 10 53.95 27.94 -29.12
CA LEU A 10 52.55 28.21 -28.78
C LEU A 10 52.04 27.06 -27.94
N CYS A 11 51.94 27.22 -26.60
CA CYS A 11 51.31 26.26 -25.69
C CYS A 11 49.80 26.37 -25.85
N CYS A 12 49.16 25.39 -26.56
CA CYS A 12 47.71 25.17 -26.50
C CYS A 12 47.34 24.61 -25.14
N ALA A 13 46.80 25.45 -24.27
CA ALA A 13 46.11 25.04 -23.07
C ALA A 13 44.74 24.49 -23.45
N ILE A 14 44.61 23.17 -23.49
CA ILE A 14 43.30 22.50 -23.60
C ILE A 14 42.64 22.61 -22.22
N ALA A 15 41.70 23.58 -22.08
CA ALA A 15 40.80 23.65 -20.93
C ALA A 15 39.82 22.49 -21.03
N LEU A 16 40.04 21.42 -20.25
CA LEU A 16 39.03 20.40 -19.97
C LEU A 16 37.91 21.05 -19.16
N LEU A 17 36.88 21.53 -19.82
CA LEU A 17 35.60 21.83 -19.20
C LEU A 17 35.00 20.52 -18.74
N GLY A 18 35.30 20.11 -17.50
CA GLY A 18 34.56 19.07 -16.80
C GLY A 18 33.11 19.55 -16.67
N ALA A 19 32.21 18.96 -17.45
CA ALA A 19 30.80 19.13 -17.28
C ALA A 19 30.45 18.57 -15.88
N LEU A 20 30.35 19.45 -14.89
CA LEU A 20 29.73 19.12 -13.61
C LEU A 20 28.30 18.69 -13.93
N ALA A 21 28.02 17.39 -13.81
CA ALA A 21 26.66 16.88 -13.82
C ALA A 21 25.93 17.62 -12.69
N ALA A 22 24.88 18.39 -13.01
CA ALA A 22 24.03 18.98 -12.02
C ALA A 22 23.49 17.83 -11.14
N PRO A 23 23.50 17.97 -9.80
CA PRO A 23 22.92 16.96 -8.93
C PRO A 23 21.47 16.73 -9.35
N ALA A 24 21.07 15.48 -9.44
CA ALA A 24 19.65 15.14 -9.53
C ALA A 24 18.93 15.83 -8.37
N ALA A 25 17.77 16.42 -8.63
CA ALA A 25 16.96 16.99 -7.55
C ALA A 25 16.79 15.91 -6.48
N ALA A 26 17.21 16.21 -5.27
CA ALA A 26 17.10 15.28 -4.16
C ALA A 26 15.60 15.17 -3.80
N SER A 27 15.13 13.93 -3.66
CA SER A 27 13.82 13.65 -3.06
C SER A 27 13.77 14.27 -1.65
N SER A 28 12.62 14.81 -1.25
CA SER A 28 12.41 15.23 0.14
C SER A 28 12.29 14.02 1.09
N TRP A 29 12.14 12.81 0.53
CA TRP A 29 11.98 11.58 1.27
C TRP A 29 13.32 10.89 1.53
N THR A 30 13.58 10.57 2.78
CA THR A 30 14.80 9.89 3.20
C THR A 30 14.50 8.42 3.52
N LEU A 31 15.12 7.51 2.77
CA LEU A 31 15.00 6.06 3.00
C LEU A 31 15.79 5.62 4.24
N ARG A 32 15.15 4.77 5.03
CA ARG A 32 15.74 3.93 6.07
C ARG A 32 15.25 2.51 5.86
N GLN A 33 16.12 1.54 5.97
CA GLN A 33 15.75 0.14 5.75
C GLN A 33 16.15 -0.70 6.94
N LEU A 34 15.19 -1.45 7.47
CA LEU A 34 15.44 -2.41 8.53
C LEU A 34 16.21 -3.63 8.00
N PRO A 35 17.06 -4.24 8.84
CA PRO A 35 17.68 -5.50 8.46
C PRO A 35 16.61 -6.56 8.13
N PRO A 36 16.81 -7.39 7.10
CA PRO A 36 15.86 -8.46 6.74
C PRO A 36 15.60 -9.44 7.90
N THR A 37 16.55 -9.63 8.79
CA THR A 37 16.42 -10.45 10.01
C THR A 37 15.39 -9.96 11.00
N THR A 38 14.94 -8.71 10.86
CA THR A 38 13.89 -8.11 11.72
C THR A 38 12.57 -8.89 11.66
N PHE A 39 12.25 -9.46 10.51
CA PHE A 39 10.94 -10.09 10.27
C PHE A 39 10.94 -11.61 10.46
N GLY A 40 12.05 -12.22 10.85
CA GLY A 40 12.17 -13.67 10.99
C GLY A 40 11.92 -14.44 9.68
N GLU A 41 11.95 -15.77 9.74
CA GLU A 41 11.67 -16.63 8.60
C GLU A 41 10.19 -17.04 8.58
N SER A 42 9.41 -16.51 7.65
CA SER A 42 8.04 -17.00 7.36
C SER A 42 7.81 -17.05 5.85
N GLN A 43 7.10 -18.11 5.43
CA GLN A 43 6.66 -18.27 4.05
C GLN A 43 5.24 -17.76 3.83
N ALA A 44 4.51 -17.41 4.90
CA ALA A 44 3.08 -17.08 4.82
C ALA A 44 2.82 -15.63 4.37
N PHE A 45 3.67 -14.69 4.78
CA PHE A 45 3.55 -13.27 4.41
C PHE A 45 4.89 -12.73 3.94
N ALA A 46 4.87 -11.89 2.92
CA ALA A 46 6.07 -11.15 2.54
C ALA A 46 6.53 -10.28 3.72
N PRO A 47 7.84 -10.26 4.05
CA PRO A 47 8.35 -9.42 5.11
C PRO A 47 8.07 -7.95 4.80
N GLY A 48 7.55 -7.21 5.79
CA GLY A 48 7.23 -5.80 5.61
C GLY A 48 6.46 -5.19 6.77
N LEU A 49 6.35 -3.87 6.74
CA LEU A 49 5.53 -3.08 7.63
C LEU A 49 4.24 -2.71 6.89
N PHE A 50 3.08 -2.90 7.53
CA PHE A 50 1.77 -2.74 6.91
C PHE A 50 1.04 -1.48 7.35
N GLY A 51 1.25 -1.04 8.59
CA GLY A 51 0.64 0.16 9.14
C GLY A 51 1.64 1.00 9.91
N ILE A 52 1.38 2.30 9.99
CA ILE A 52 2.16 3.26 10.78
C ILE A 52 1.23 4.32 11.36
N SER A 53 1.51 4.77 12.57
CA SER A 53 0.85 5.92 13.21
C SER A 53 1.89 6.79 13.90
N CYS A 54 1.88 8.07 13.60
CA CYS A 54 2.74 9.08 14.20
C CYS A 54 1.86 10.10 14.94
N PRO A 55 1.56 9.90 16.24
CA PRO A 55 0.74 10.84 17.00
C PRO A 55 1.42 12.21 17.18
N THR A 56 2.75 12.24 17.10
CA THR A 56 3.55 13.48 17.18
C THR A 56 4.74 13.42 16.24
N GLU A 57 5.40 14.53 16.00
CA GLU A 57 6.65 14.58 15.22
C GLU A 57 7.83 13.85 15.88
N SER A 58 7.71 13.54 17.18
CA SER A 58 8.74 12.83 17.94
C SER A 58 8.40 11.36 18.19
N LEU A 59 7.21 10.88 17.81
CA LEU A 59 6.82 9.49 18.05
C LEU A 59 6.15 8.90 16.80
N CYS A 60 6.67 7.77 16.34
CA CYS A 60 6.00 6.93 15.35
C CYS A 60 6.02 5.46 15.81
N VAL A 61 4.93 4.76 15.55
CA VAL A 61 4.74 3.33 15.82
C VAL A 61 4.38 2.65 14.52
N ALA A 62 5.12 1.62 14.11
CA ALA A 62 4.87 0.87 12.89
C ALA A 62 4.71 -0.63 13.18
N ALA A 63 3.79 -1.24 12.47
CA ALA A 63 3.36 -2.61 12.64
C ALA A 63 3.48 -3.42 11.34
N GLY A 64 3.84 -4.70 11.44
CA GLY A 64 4.10 -5.49 10.24
C GLY A 64 3.96 -6.99 10.39
N SER A 65 4.57 -7.69 9.45
CA SER A 65 4.56 -9.14 9.39
C SER A 65 5.19 -9.77 10.64
N GLN A 66 4.72 -10.96 11.01
CA GLN A 66 5.27 -11.77 12.12
C GLN A 66 5.27 -11.08 13.49
N ASN A 67 4.21 -10.33 13.79
CA ASN A 67 4.07 -9.53 15.01
C ASN A 67 5.20 -8.50 15.17
N THR A 68 5.82 -8.07 14.08
CA THR A 68 6.85 -7.05 14.14
C THR A 68 6.22 -5.72 14.52
N LEU A 69 6.67 -5.17 15.63
CA LEU A 69 6.33 -3.83 16.11
C LEU A 69 7.60 -3.01 16.23
N ILE A 70 7.55 -1.79 15.75
CA ILE A 70 8.70 -0.89 15.72
C ILE A 70 8.27 0.47 16.23
N VAL A 71 9.08 1.06 17.11
CA VAL A 71 8.82 2.36 17.71
C VAL A 71 10.03 3.28 17.51
N SER A 72 9.77 4.52 17.15
CA SER A 72 10.78 5.56 17.06
C SER A 72 10.36 6.81 17.82
N GLN A 73 11.24 7.30 18.69
CA GLN A 73 11.12 8.59 19.38
C GLN A 73 11.90 9.72 18.68
N ALA A 74 12.49 9.41 17.53
CA ALA A 74 13.13 10.38 16.64
C ALA A 74 13.01 9.87 15.19
N PRO A 75 11.80 9.93 14.57
CA PRO A 75 11.52 9.31 13.28
C PRO A 75 12.42 9.79 12.14
N THR A 76 12.85 11.04 12.19
CA THR A 76 13.77 11.63 11.21
C THR A 76 15.24 11.26 11.43
N GLY A 77 15.58 10.64 12.57
CA GLY A 77 16.90 10.11 12.88
C GLY A 77 17.34 8.97 11.98
N GLY A 78 18.51 8.41 12.22
CA GLY A 78 18.99 7.20 11.51
C GLY A 78 18.20 5.96 11.87
N ILE A 79 18.44 4.85 11.13
CA ILE A 79 17.72 3.57 11.36
C ILE A 79 17.82 3.07 12.80
N GLY A 80 18.90 3.36 13.52
CA GLY A 80 19.07 3.00 14.93
C GLY A 80 18.08 3.67 15.89
N GLN A 81 17.33 4.70 15.44
CA GLN A 81 16.24 5.31 16.21
C GLN A 81 14.93 4.53 16.10
N TRP A 82 14.84 3.60 15.18
CA TRP A 82 13.71 2.71 14.99
C TRP A 82 13.96 1.39 15.70
N ARG A 83 13.39 1.23 16.89
CA ARG A 83 13.62 0.09 17.77
C ARG A 83 12.55 -0.96 17.57
N VAL A 84 12.96 -2.21 17.41
CA VAL A 84 12.05 -3.36 17.38
C VAL A 84 11.60 -3.66 18.81
N VAL A 85 10.28 -3.76 18.99
CA VAL A 85 9.60 -4.06 20.26
C VAL A 85 9.02 -5.46 20.19
N ASN A 86 9.89 -6.47 20.08
CA ASN A 86 9.49 -7.89 20.05
C ASN A 86 10.11 -8.65 21.23
N PRO A 87 9.46 -9.74 21.65
CA PRO A 87 8.13 -10.19 21.26
C PRO A 87 7.03 -9.38 21.93
N LEU A 88 5.94 -9.11 21.21
CA LEU A 88 4.69 -8.69 21.85
C LEU A 88 4.21 -9.77 22.81
N PRO A 89 3.46 -9.42 23.87
CA PRO A 89 3.02 -10.39 24.86
C PRO A 89 2.32 -11.57 24.18
N PRO A 90 2.59 -12.80 24.66
CA PRO A 90 1.95 -13.98 24.12
C PRO A 90 0.45 -13.93 24.39
N ILE A 91 -0.30 -14.46 23.45
CA ILE A 91 -1.74 -14.60 23.46
C ILE A 91 -2.16 -15.42 24.69
N GLY A 92 -2.67 -14.77 25.73
CA GLY A 92 -3.32 -15.35 26.90
C GLY A 92 -2.52 -16.38 27.69
N PRO A 93 -2.87 -16.60 28.96
CA PRO A 93 -2.21 -17.60 29.76
C PRO A 93 -2.61 -19.02 29.30
N GLY A 94 -1.66 -19.79 28.81
CA GLY A 94 -1.66 -21.24 28.92
C GLY A 94 -2.10 -22.10 27.73
N LYS A 95 -2.26 -21.61 26.51
CA LYS A 95 -2.41 -22.52 25.35
C LYS A 95 -1.12 -22.63 24.58
N THR A 96 -0.31 -23.62 24.92
CA THR A 96 0.68 -24.16 23.98
C THR A 96 -0.08 -24.76 22.79
N CYS A 97 0.08 -24.18 21.63
CA CYS A 97 -0.53 -24.69 20.40
C CYS A 97 -0.06 -26.11 20.08
N VAL A 98 -0.96 -27.07 20.09
CA VAL A 98 -0.71 -28.42 19.57
C VAL A 98 -1.03 -28.39 18.06
N LYS A 99 -0.07 -28.85 17.23
CA LYS A 99 -0.20 -28.91 15.78
C LYS A 99 -1.43 -29.73 15.40
N GLY A 100 -2.45 -29.06 14.83
CA GLY A 100 -3.69 -29.70 14.36
C GLY A 100 -4.98 -29.27 15.07
N GLU A 101 -4.93 -28.43 16.09
CA GLU A 101 -6.15 -27.86 16.67
C GLU A 101 -6.64 -26.67 15.84
N PRO A 102 -7.95 -26.58 15.53
CA PRO A 102 -8.51 -25.52 14.67
C PRO A 102 -8.37 -24.11 15.22
N ASP A 103 -8.16 -23.98 16.54
CA ASP A 103 -8.02 -22.68 17.22
C ASP A 103 -6.56 -22.30 17.51
N CYS A 104 -5.62 -23.04 16.94
CA CYS A 104 -4.20 -22.86 17.15
C CYS A 104 -3.56 -22.21 15.93
N TYR A 105 -3.55 -20.88 15.89
CA TYR A 105 -2.74 -20.15 14.94
C TYR A 105 -1.33 -19.95 15.49
N PRO A 106 -0.28 -20.08 14.65
CA PRO A 106 1.07 -19.82 15.11
C PRO A 106 1.18 -18.39 15.64
N PRO A 107 1.97 -18.13 16.68
CA PRO A 107 2.09 -16.80 17.31
C PRO A 107 2.80 -15.75 16.43
N LYS A 108 2.80 -15.94 15.10
CA LYS A 108 3.46 -15.09 14.11
C LYS A 108 2.45 -14.61 13.07
N SER A 109 1.47 -13.85 13.54
CA SER A 109 0.48 -13.19 12.72
C SER A 109 1.01 -11.88 12.12
N ALA A 110 0.30 -11.34 11.17
CA ALA A 110 0.56 -10.00 10.64
C ALA A 110 -0.23 -8.97 11.46
N LEU A 111 0.47 -7.99 12.04
CA LEU A 111 -0.14 -6.76 12.54
C LEU A 111 -0.53 -5.91 11.31
N ARG A 112 -1.81 -5.56 11.20
CA ARG A 112 -2.35 -4.96 9.97
C ARG A 112 -2.44 -3.45 10.02
N SER A 113 -2.89 -2.91 11.14
CA SER A 113 -3.12 -1.49 11.30
C SER A 113 -2.79 -1.05 12.72
N VAL A 114 -2.39 0.18 12.86
CA VAL A 114 -2.08 0.84 14.14
C VAL A 114 -2.67 2.23 14.16
N SER A 115 -3.24 2.62 15.29
CA SER A 115 -3.74 3.98 15.53
C SER A 115 -3.33 4.43 16.93
N CYS A 116 -2.64 5.55 17.01
CA CYS A 116 -2.23 6.20 18.25
C CYS A 116 -2.88 7.58 18.28
N PRO A 117 -3.96 7.79 19.04
CA PRO A 117 -4.58 9.11 19.18
C PRO A 117 -3.69 10.09 19.97
N SER A 118 -2.79 9.55 20.78
CA SER A 118 -1.83 10.32 21.57
C SER A 118 -0.58 9.47 21.85
N PRO A 119 0.49 10.03 22.42
CA PRO A 119 1.63 9.25 22.95
C PRO A 119 1.27 8.26 24.05
N GLU A 120 0.17 8.51 24.75
CA GLU A 120 -0.31 7.75 25.91
C GLU A 120 -1.27 6.60 25.53
N LEU A 121 -1.58 6.43 24.25
CA LEU A 121 -2.36 5.29 23.76
C LEU A 121 -1.97 4.91 22.34
N CYS A 122 -1.65 3.63 22.14
CA CYS A 122 -1.61 3.01 20.81
C CYS A 122 -2.45 1.72 20.81
N VAL A 123 -3.18 1.52 19.74
CA VAL A 123 -4.00 0.34 19.47
C VAL A 123 -3.59 -0.28 18.14
N LEU A 124 -3.34 -1.58 18.13
CA LEU A 124 -3.04 -2.35 16.94
C LEU A 124 -4.06 -3.47 16.74
N VAL A 125 -4.36 -3.78 15.51
CA VAL A 125 -5.15 -4.95 15.15
C VAL A 125 -4.33 -5.92 14.30
N SER A 126 -4.53 -7.21 14.54
CA SER A 126 -3.83 -8.26 13.80
C SER A 126 -4.78 -9.07 12.91
N TYR A 127 -4.22 -9.65 11.85
CA TYR A 127 -4.96 -10.46 10.88
C TYR A 127 -5.74 -11.62 11.52
N ASP A 128 -5.24 -12.19 12.59
CA ASP A 128 -5.83 -13.34 13.31
C ASP A 128 -6.76 -12.93 14.44
N GLY A 129 -7.18 -11.66 14.51
CA GLY A 129 -8.24 -11.19 15.40
C GLY A 129 -7.80 -10.81 16.80
N PHE A 130 -6.52 -10.43 16.99
CA PHE A 130 -6.05 -9.85 18.23
C PHE A 130 -5.99 -8.33 18.16
N VAL A 131 -6.24 -7.71 19.29
CA VAL A 131 -5.97 -6.30 19.55
C VAL A 131 -4.82 -6.22 20.54
N TYR A 132 -3.86 -5.38 20.25
CA TYR A 132 -2.79 -5.02 21.18
C TYR A 132 -2.95 -3.55 21.56
N VAL A 133 -2.81 -3.25 22.83
CA VAL A 133 -2.95 -1.89 23.36
C VAL A 133 -1.79 -1.55 24.27
N SER A 134 -1.36 -0.31 24.25
CA SER A 134 -0.32 0.18 25.14
C SER A 134 -0.63 1.61 25.58
N PRO A 135 -0.56 1.89 26.89
CA PRO A 135 -0.61 3.25 27.42
C PRO A 135 0.75 3.97 27.33
N ASP A 136 1.82 3.26 26.95
CA ASP A 136 3.15 3.80 26.70
C ASP A 136 3.89 2.92 25.67
N PRO A 137 3.73 3.18 24.37
CA PRO A 137 4.35 2.37 23.34
C PRO A 137 5.89 2.41 23.36
N THR A 138 6.47 3.37 24.10
CA THR A 138 7.93 3.55 24.19
C THR A 138 8.58 2.71 25.27
N ALA A 139 7.82 2.21 26.24
CA ALA A 139 8.31 1.45 27.39
C ALA A 139 8.67 -0.03 27.06
N GLY A 140 8.57 -0.42 25.80
CA GLY A 140 8.96 -1.75 25.34
C GLY A 140 7.82 -2.78 25.38
N ALA A 141 8.15 -4.06 25.16
CA ALA A 141 7.16 -5.12 24.98
C ALA A 141 6.22 -5.32 26.20
N ALA A 142 6.71 -5.11 27.41
CA ALA A 142 5.93 -5.27 28.63
C ALA A 142 4.81 -4.24 28.82
N ALA A 143 4.86 -3.11 28.09
CA ALA A 143 3.81 -2.10 28.12
C ALA A 143 2.61 -2.44 27.21
N TRP A 144 2.68 -3.51 26.45
CA TRP A 144 1.62 -3.94 25.54
C TRP A 144 0.79 -5.06 26.18
N SER A 145 -0.52 -4.90 26.19
CA SER A 145 -1.50 -5.92 26.52
C SER A 145 -2.13 -6.47 25.25
N SER A 146 -2.54 -7.73 25.23
CA SER A 146 -3.20 -8.36 24.10
C SER A 146 -4.56 -8.93 24.49
N PHE A 147 -5.55 -8.71 23.62
CA PHE A 147 -6.91 -9.18 23.78
C PHE A 147 -7.38 -9.88 22.52
N LEU A 148 -8.16 -10.94 22.67
CA LEU A 148 -8.84 -11.59 21.55
C LEU A 148 -10.16 -10.86 21.29
N LEU A 149 -10.40 -10.46 20.05
CA LEU A 149 -11.67 -9.87 19.67
C LEU A 149 -12.83 -10.86 19.85
N PRO A 150 -14.00 -10.39 20.33
CA PRO A 150 -15.17 -11.23 20.49
C PRO A 150 -15.68 -11.73 19.14
N GLU A 151 -16.40 -12.86 19.15
CA GLU A 151 -17.02 -13.47 17.96
C GLU A 151 -16.05 -13.76 16.80
N ARG A 152 -14.81 -14.11 17.13
CA ARG A 152 -13.84 -14.55 16.13
C ARG A 152 -14.42 -15.71 15.31
N GLN A 153 -14.59 -15.49 14.03
CA GLN A 153 -15.00 -16.51 13.06
C GLN A 153 -13.90 -16.74 12.03
N ALA A 154 -13.84 -17.94 11.49
CA ALA A 154 -12.99 -18.22 10.34
C ALA A 154 -13.33 -17.24 9.20
N ASN A 155 -12.32 -16.63 8.58
CA ASN A 155 -12.41 -15.60 7.52
C ASN A 155 -12.82 -14.19 7.99
N MET A 156 -12.86 -13.90 9.27
CA MET A 156 -13.05 -12.55 9.80
C MET A 156 -11.70 -11.99 10.24
N HIS A 157 -11.18 -11.05 9.48
CA HIS A 157 -9.86 -10.48 9.71
C HIS A 157 -9.97 -8.97 9.95
N PRO A 158 -9.49 -8.44 11.09
CA PRO A 158 -9.32 -7.01 11.25
C PRO A 158 -8.41 -6.44 10.18
N THR A 159 -8.86 -5.39 9.53
CA THR A 159 -8.17 -4.76 8.39
C THR A 159 -7.64 -3.38 8.74
N SER A 160 -8.39 -2.61 9.54
CA SER A 160 -8.06 -1.23 9.89
C SER A 160 -8.58 -0.87 11.27
N VAL A 161 -7.91 0.06 11.95
CA VAL A 161 -8.32 0.67 13.21
C VAL A 161 -8.08 2.17 13.19
N SER A 162 -9.01 2.95 13.74
CA SER A 162 -8.93 4.39 13.91
C SER A 162 -9.43 4.79 15.30
N CYS A 163 -8.60 5.48 16.05
CA CYS A 163 -8.91 6.00 17.38
C CYS A 163 -8.91 7.53 17.32
N PRO A 164 -10.07 8.20 17.24
CA PRO A 164 -10.13 9.67 17.23
C PRO A 164 -9.78 10.27 18.60
N THR A 165 -9.89 9.50 19.67
CA THR A 165 -9.51 9.86 21.04
C THR A 165 -9.05 8.64 21.81
N GLU A 166 -8.49 8.84 23.01
CA GLU A 166 -8.11 7.75 23.91
C GLU A 166 -9.31 6.94 24.43
N SER A 167 -10.49 7.54 24.44
CA SER A 167 -11.73 6.91 24.91
C SER A 167 -12.63 6.38 23.79
N LEU A 168 -12.17 6.38 22.53
CA LEU A 168 -12.92 5.77 21.44
C LEU A 168 -11.96 5.22 20.38
N CYS A 169 -12.11 3.94 20.10
CA CYS A 169 -11.50 3.30 18.94
C CYS A 169 -12.56 2.57 18.11
N VAL A 170 -12.41 2.63 16.81
CA VAL A 170 -13.25 1.94 15.83
C VAL A 170 -12.35 1.09 14.95
N ALA A 171 -12.66 -0.20 14.83
CA ALA A 171 -11.98 -1.10 13.93
C ALA A 171 -12.98 -1.74 12.97
N VAL A 172 -12.50 -2.18 11.81
CA VAL A 172 -13.33 -2.88 10.82
C VAL A 172 -12.71 -4.21 10.45
N THR A 173 -13.59 -5.13 10.06
CA THR A 173 -13.16 -6.46 9.60
C THR A 173 -13.58 -6.70 8.18
N GLY A 174 -12.71 -7.38 7.44
CA GLY A 174 -12.96 -7.80 6.09
C GLY A 174 -12.54 -9.24 5.85
N GLY A 175 -12.74 -9.70 4.63
CA GLY A 175 -12.32 -11.01 4.18
C GLY A 175 -13.24 -11.52 3.06
N TYR A 176 -12.70 -12.40 2.23
CA TYR A 176 -13.47 -12.95 1.11
C TYR A 176 -14.72 -13.69 1.60
N ARG A 177 -15.91 -13.18 1.24
CA ARG A 177 -17.23 -13.70 1.65
C ARG A 177 -17.50 -13.63 3.16
N ALA A 178 -16.74 -12.85 3.92
CA ALA A 178 -17.02 -12.61 5.33
C ALA A 178 -18.19 -11.64 5.52
N ALA A 179 -18.74 -11.61 6.74
CA ALA A 179 -19.62 -10.53 7.15
C ALA A 179 -18.77 -9.33 7.56
N GLY A 180 -18.97 -8.17 6.95
CA GLY A 180 -18.35 -6.92 7.35
C GLY A 180 -18.87 -6.49 8.72
N ARG A 181 -17.95 -6.16 9.63
CA ARG A 181 -18.26 -5.75 10.99
C ARG A 181 -17.50 -4.50 11.34
N VAL A 182 -18.14 -3.66 12.12
CA VAL A 182 -17.51 -2.57 12.85
C VAL A 182 -17.37 -3.00 14.30
N LEU A 183 -16.20 -2.77 14.86
CA LEU A 183 -15.90 -3.00 16.26
C LEU A 183 -15.63 -1.67 16.92
N THR A 184 -16.25 -1.40 18.06
CA THR A 184 -16.07 -0.15 18.80
C THR A 184 -15.65 -0.44 20.22
N SER A 185 -14.76 0.38 20.75
CA SER A 185 -14.36 0.36 22.16
C SER A 185 -14.36 1.78 22.71
N THR A 186 -15.02 2.00 23.82
CA THR A 186 -15.00 3.26 24.58
C THR A 186 -13.99 3.21 25.74
N ASP A 187 -13.34 2.07 25.93
CA ASP A 187 -12.23 1.87 26.85
C ASP A 187 -11.26 0.84 26.23
N PRO A 188 -10.41 1.26 25.27
CA PRO A 188 -9.53 0.35 24.56
C PRO A 188 -8.55 -0.41 25.47
N LEU A 189 -8.10 0.22 26.58
CA LEU A 189 -7.15 -0.37 27.52
C LEU A 189 -7.75 -1.57 28.28
N SER A 190 -9.06 -1.61 28.45
CA SER A 190 -9.75 -2.76 29.08
C SER A 190 -9.83 -3.98 28.17
N GLY A 191 -9.61 -3.80 26.85
CA GLY A 191 -9.81 -4.84 25.84
C GLY A 191 -11.27 -5.16 25.56
N THR A 192 -12.20 -4.31 25.99
CA THR A 192 -13.64 -4.48 25.75
C THR A 192 -14.04 -3.89 24.40
N TRP A 193 -14.55 -4.74 23.52
CA TRP A 193 -15.02 -4.35 22.18
C TRP A 193 -16.44 -4.80 21.92
N GLN A 194 -17.26 -3.90 21.40
CA GLN A 194 -18.59 -4.21 20.90
C GLN A 194 -18.50 -4.53 19.40
N VAL A 195 -19.17 -5.60 18.98
CA VAL A 195 -19.20 -6.04 17.58
C VAL A 195 -20.54 -5.65 16.95
N THR A 196 -20.50 -4.95 15.84
CA THR A 196 -21.66 -4.51 15.07
C THR A 196 -21.57 -5.05 13.63
N PRO A 197 -22.37 -6.05 13.24
CA PRO A 197 -22.42 -6.52 11.85
C PRO A 197 -23.11 -5.49 10.96
N LEU A 198 -22.52 -5.15 9.80
CA LEU A 198 -23.10 -4.25 8.80
C LEU A 198 -23.71 -4.99 7.61
N GLY A 199 -23.37 -6.23 7.38
CA GLY A 199 -23.92 -7.04 6.28
C GLY A 199 -23.02 -8.18 5.85
N SER A 200 -23.53 -9.03 4.95
CA SER A 200 -22.79 -10.15 4.37
C SER A 200 -23.29 -10.44 2.94
N PRO A 201 -22.41 -10.67 1.95
CA PRO A 201 -20.96 -10.52 2.04
C PRO A 201 -20.55 -9.05 1.99
N LEU A 202 -19.65 -8.63 2.88
CA LEU A 202 -19.11 -7.28 2.93
C LEU A 202 -17.64 -7.34 3.38
N ASP A 203 -16.73 -6.84 2.58
CA ASP A 203 -15.30 -6.84 2.85
C ASP A 203 -14.84 -5.41 3.18
N LEU A 204 -14.93 -5.00 4.46
CA LEU A 204 -14.47 -3.70 4.91
C LEU A 204 -12.94 -3.67 4.91
N ARG A 205 -12.35 -2.59 4.37
CA ARG A 205 -10.92 -2.44 4.15
C ARG A 205 -10.28 -1.35 4.99
N GLY A 206 -10.95 -0.21 5.09
CA GLY A 206 -10.44 0.97 5.80
C GLY A 206 -11.52 1.59 6.70
N VAL A 207 -11.07 2.19 7.80
CA VAL A 207 -11.88 3.06 8.66
C VAL A 207 -11.07 4.27 9.07
N SER A 208 -11.69 5.45 9.03
CA SER A 208 -11.12 6.67 9.57
C SER A 208 -12.21 7.47 10.30
N CYS A 209 -11.90 7.87 11.52
CA CYS A 209 -12.76 8.70 12.36
C CYS A 209 -12.14 10.08 12.47
N GLY A 210 -12.65 11.03 11.72
CA GLY A 210 -12.17 12.42 11.78
C GLY A 210 -12.53 13.12 13.09
N THR A 211 -13.56 12.64 13.79
CA THR A 211 -13.94 13.05 15.14
C THR A 211 -14.62 11.88 15.86
N PRO A 212 -14.79 11.95 17.20
CA PRO A 212 -15.55 10.93 17.94
C PRO A 212 -17.00 10.75 17.48
N ALA A 213 -17.57 11.76 16.85
CA ALA A 213 -18.94 11.78 16.32
C ALA A 213 -18.99 11.67 14.79
N PHE A 214 -17.89 11.32 14.12
CA PHE A 214 -17.88 11.18 12.67
C PHE A 214 -16.83 10.16 12.21
N CYS A 215 -17.30 9.02 11.70
CA CYS A 215 -16.47 7.96 11.15
C CYS A 215 -16.93 7.57 9.74
N VAL A 216 -16.00 7.21 8.91
CA VAL A 216 -16.23 6.64 7.57
C VAL A 216 -15.55 5.27 7.49
N ALA A 217 -16.22 4.30 6.89
CA ALA A 217 -15.65 3.00 6.55
C ALA A 217 -15.82 2.73 5.05
N VAL A 218 -14.79 2.11 4.45
CA VAL A 218 -14.77 1.77 3.02
C VAL A 218 -14.61 0.28 2.84
N ALA A 219 -15.16 -0.24 1.75
CA ALA A 219 -15.17 -1.66 1.45
C ALA A 219 -14.61 -1.97 0.06
N ALA A 220 -14.26 -3.24 -0.15
CA ALA A 220 -14.15 -3.81 -1.47
C ALA A 220 -15.45 -3.57 -2.24
N GLU A 221 -15.35 -3.48 -3.58
CA GLU A 221 -16.47 -3.10 -4.47
C GLU A 221 -16.95 -1.66 -4.33
N GLY A 222 -16.24 -0.81 -3.53
CA GLY A 222 -16.39 0.63 -3.51
C GLY A 222 -17.50 1.17 -2.60
N GLN A 223 -18.06 0.33 -1.71
CA GLN A 223 -19.07 0.82 -0.76
C GLN A 223 -18.43 1.75 0.28
N ILE A 224 -19.16 2.82 0.59
CA ILE A 224 -18.81 3.79 1.64
C ILE A 224 -19.92 3.83 2.67
N PHE A 225 -19.56 3.63 3.93
CA PHE A 225 -20.42 3.75 5.09
C PHE A 225 -20.01 4.93 5.93
N VAL A 226 -20.98 5.66 6.46
CA VAL A 226 -20.75 6.83 7.33
C VAL A 226 -21.58 6.70 8.58
N SER A 227 -20.99 7.06 9.72
CA SER A 227 -21.66 7.14 11.00
C SER A 227 -21.38 8.47 11.69
N THR A 228 -22.41 9.09 12.25
CA THR A 228 -22.32 10.23 13.15
C THR A 228 -22.43 9.83 14.62
N GLU A 229 -22.67 8.54 14.87
CA GLU A 229 -22.74 7.93 16.19
C GLU A 229 -22.12 6.52 16.10
N PRO A 230 -20.80 6.38 15.99
CA PRO A 230 -20.14 5.11 15.67
C PRO A 230 -20.40 3.99 16.67
N THR A 231 -20.79 4.32 17.92
CA THR A 231 -21.16 3.36 18.97
C THR A 231 -22.65 3.00 18.97
N GLY A 232 -23.48 3.62 18.11
CA GLY A 232 -24.95 3.47 18.07
C GLY A 232 -25.45 2.18 17.40
N GLY A 233 -24.56 1.23 17.11
CA GLY A 233 -24.93 -0.05 16.47
C GLY A 233 -25.12 0.07 14.96
N ALA A 234 -25.69 -0.98 14.33
CA ALA A 234 -25.77 -1.08 12.87
C ALA A 234 -26.60 0.03 12.21
N SER A 235 -27.66 0.47 12.84
CA SER A 235 -28.54 1.54 12.33
C SER A 235 -27.85 2.91 12.27
N ALA A 236 -26.80 3.11 13.04
CA ALA A 236 -25.98 4.32 13.04
C ALA A 236 -24.97 4.38 11.87
N TRP A 237 -24.75 3.27 11.18
CA TRP A 237 -23.87 3.19 10.01
C TRP A 237 -24.70 3.18 8.72
N ARG A 238 -24.68 4.27 8.00
CA ARG A 238 -25.45 4.47 6.78
C ARG A 238 -24.59 4.21 5.54
N LEU A 239 -25.05 3.36 4.63
CA LEU A 239 -24.46 3.22 3.31
C LEU A 239 -24.69 4.50 2.49
N VAL A 240 -23.64 5.17 2.08
CA VAL A 240 -23.66 6.34 1.18
C VAL A 240 -23.85 5.89 -0.27
N GLY A 241 -23.21 4.79 -0.66
CA GLY A 241 -23.26 4.22 -2.00
C GLY A 241 -21.90 3.69 -2.45
N THR A 242 -21.74 3.58 -3.78
CA THR A 242 -20.52 3.11 -4.45
C THR A 242 -20.03 4.16 -5.46
N PRO A 243 -19.50 5.30 -4.99
CA PRO A 243 -18.99 6.32 -5.91
C PRO A 243 -17.82 5.77 -6.75
N GLY A 244 -17.55 6.40 -7.90
CA GLY A 244 -16.45 5.98 -8.78
C GLY A 244 -16.69 4.65 -9.53
N GLY A 245 -17.93 4.16 -9.57
CA GLY A 245 -18.27 2.97 -10.37
C GLY A 245 -17.89 1.63 -9.73
N GLY A 246 -17.69 1.57 -8.40
CA GLY A 246 -17.51 0.31 -7.65
C GLY A 246 -16.11 -0.28 -7.75
N GLY A 247 -15.08 0.53 -7.78
CA GLY A 247 -13.68 0.08 -7.61
C GLY A 247 -13.36 -0.19 -6.14
N ASP A 248 -12.65 -1.30 -5.85
CA ASP A 248 -12.22 -1.63 -4.49
C ASP A 248 -11.49 -0.45 -3.83
N LEU A 249 -11.93 -0.02 -2.65
CA LEU A 249 -11.30 1.00 -1.83
C LEU A 249 -10.41 0.34 -0.76
N GLU A 250 -9.28 0.98 -0.46
CA GLU A 250 -8.31 0.48 0.53
C GLU A 250 -7.98 1.57 1.57
N GLY A 251 -7.01 2.45 1.30
CA GLY A 251 -6.61 3.52 2.21
C GLY A 251 -7.69 4.59 2.35
N LEU A 252 -7.87 5.07 3.57
CA LEU A 252 -8.84 6.11 3.88
C LEU A 252 -8.35 7.01 4.99
N ASP A 253 -8.46 8.32 4.81
CA ASP A 253 -8.29 9.28 5.90
C ASP A 253 -9.33 10.39 5.85
N CYS A 254 -9.78 10.84 7.02
CA CYS A 254 -10.78 11.89 7.22
C CYS A 254 -10.26 12.96 8.16
N VAL A 255 -10.20 14.19 7.70
CA VAL A 255 -9.86 15.38 8.50
C VAL A 255 -11.14 15.98 9.06
N ALA A 256 -11.44 15.69 10.31
CA ALA A 256 -12.72 16.03 10.93
C ALA A 256 -13.90 15.56 10.04
N SER A 257 -14.93 16.41 9.84
CA SER A 257 -15.99 16.18 8.85
C SER A 257 -15.80 17.03 7.58
N LEU A 258 -14.62 17.62 7.41
CA LEU A 258 -14.35 18.62 6.37
C LEU A 258 -13.83 18.01 5.07
N LEU A 259 -13.09 16.92 5.17
CA LEU A 259 -12.52 16.21 4.02
C LEU A 259 -12.35 14.75 4.37
N CYS A 260 -12.78 13.86 3.47
CA CYS A 260 -12.31 12.47 3.45
C CYS A 260 -11.67 12.16 2.09
N VAL A 261 -10.60 11.39 2.13
CA VAL A 261 -9.86 10.93 0.94
C VAL A 261 -9.71 9.42 1.03
N ALA A 262 -10.14 8.71 -0.01
CA ALA A 262 -9.96 7.28 -0.14
C ALA A 262 -9.16 6.93 -1.39
N GLY A 263 -8.29 5.93 -1.29
CA GLY A 263 -7.55 5.38 -2.42
C GLY A 263 -8.21 4.11 -2.98
N ASN A 264 -8.11 3.90 -4.29
CA ASN A 264 -8.64 2.68 -4.90
C ASN A 264 -7.57 1.80 -5.57
N LEU A 265 -7.95 0.57 -5.96
CA LEU A 265 -7.07 -0.41 -6.61
C LEU A 265 -6.58 0.02 -8.01
N THR A 266 -7.09 1.08 -8.58
CA THR A 266 -6.72 1.55 -9.93
C THR A 266 -5.83 2.78 -9.92
N GLY A 267 -5.47 3.28 -8.73
CA GLY A 267 -4.61 4.46 -8.55
C GLY A 267 -5.37 5.78 -8.60
N ASN A 268 -6.67 5.74 -8.40
CA ASN A 268 -7.48 6.93 -8.28
C ASN A 268 -7.72 7.26 -6.80
N VAL A 269 -7.91 8.52 -6.51
CA VAL A 269 -8.40 9.02 -5.23
C VAL A 269 -9.87 9.39 -5.36
N LEU A 270 -10.64 9.09 -4.33
CA LEU A 270 -11.99 9.59 -4.13
C LEU A 270 -11.95 10.62 -3.02
N THR A 271 -12.45 11.81 -3.26
CA THR A 271 -12.43 12.91 -2.30
C THR A 271 -13.84 13.44 -2.06
N SER A 272 -14.16 13.81 -0.83
CA SER A 272 -15.42 14.45 -0.50
C SER A 272 -15.21 15.50 0.60
N THR A 273 -15.79 16.67 0.39
CA THR A 273 -15.91 17.72 1.42
C THR A 273 -17.26 17.66 2.14
N ASP A 274 -18.13 16.76 1.72
CA ASP A 274 -19.37 16.37 2.38
C ASP A 274 -19.49 14.84 2.38
N PRO A 275 -18.63 14.15 3.15
CA PRO A 275 -18.56 12.69 3.09
C PRO A 275 -19.84 12.02 3.65
N GLY A 276 -20.62 12.74 4.45
CA GLY A 276 -21.96 12.33 4.91
C GLY A 276 -23.07 12.55 3.89
N GLY A 277 -22.81 13.20 2.77
CA GLY A 277 -23.76 13.44 1.69
C GLY A 277 -24.15 12.19 0.92
N ALA A 278 -24.75 12.38 -0.26
CA ALA A 278 -25.02 11.29 -1.18
C ALA A 278 -23.75 10.83 -1.91
N SER A 279 -23.81 9.70 -2.61
CA SER A 279 -22.70 9.19 -3.43
C SER A 279 -22.11 10.23 -4.40
N ALA A 280 -22.93 11.16 -4.88
CA ALA A 280 -22.52 12.25 -5.76
C ALA A 280 -21.61 13.30 -5.09
N SER A 281 -21.52 13.34 -3.76
CA SER A 281 -20.58 14.23 -3.04
C SER A 281 -19.14 13.72 -3.06
N TRP A 282 -18.92 12.49 -3.53
CA TRP A 282 -17.59 11.89 -3.71
C TRP A 282 -17.14 12.01 -5.15
N HIS A 283 -15.98 12.60 -5.34
CA HIS A 283 -15.40 12.86 -6.65
C HIS A 283 -14.16 12.00 -6.88
N GLU A 284 -14.15 11.23 -7.97
CA GLU A 284 -13.02 10.38 -8.34
C GLU A 284 -12.06 11.14 -9.26
N ALA A 285 -10.78 11.12 -8.94
CA ALA A 285 -9.72 11.70 -9.75
C ALA A 285 -8.52 10.76 -9.87
N ASN A 286 -7.88 10.74 -11.04
CA ASN A 286 -6.63 10.00 -11.19
C ASN A 286 -5.48 10.80 -10.55
N ALA A 287 -4.86 10.25 -9.52
CA ALA A 287 -3.78 10.89 -8.78
C ALA A 287 -2.39 10.70 -9.43
N GLY A 288 -2.32 10.13 -10.63
CA GLY A 288 -1.06 9.89 -11.34
C GLY A 288 -0.53 8.46 -11.19
N SER A 289 -1.01 7.70 -10.22
CA SER A 289 -0.77 6.26 -10.13
C SER A 289 -1.66 5.48 -11.11
N SER A 290 -1.35 4.24 -11.35
CA SER A 290 -2.18 3.31 -12.12
C SER A 290 -2.19 1.93 -11.49
N VAL A 291 -1.82 1.88 -10.21
CA VAL A 291 -1.85 0.71 -9.33
C VAL A 291 -2.59 1.07 -8.06
N GLN A 292 -2.84 0.08 -7.24
CA GLN A 292 -3.51 0.21 -5.96
C GLN A 292 -2.86 1.28 -5.09
N LEU A 293 -3.64 2.26 -4.66
CA LEU A 293 -3.31 3.11 -3.52
C LEU A 293 -3.61 2.32 -2.26
N THR A 294 -2.62 2.15 -1.44
CA THR A 294 -2.67 1.27 -0.27
C THR A 294 -3.05 2.00 0.99
N ASP A 295 -2.67 3.28 1.10
CA ASP A 295 -2.99 4.09 2.26
C ASP A 295 -2.96 5.60 1.93
N VAL A 296 -3.61 6.39 2.78
CA VAL A 296 -3.72 7.87 2.68
C VAL A 296 -3.60 8.46 4.07
N SER A 297 -2.93 9.61 4.19
CA SER A 297 -2.90 10.44 5.41
C SER A 297 -2.95 11.91 5.06
N CYS A 298 -3.86 12.64 5.69
CA CYS A 298 -4.10 14.06 5.47
C CYS A 298 -3.89 14.83 6.79
N PRO A 299 -2.73 15.44 7.03
CA PRO A 299 -2.49 16.21 8.25
C PRO A 299 -3.38 17.47 8.34
N THR A 300 -3.89 17.94 7.21
CA THR A 300 -4.84 19.05 7.12
C THR A 300 -5.79 18.84 5.93
N ALA A 301 -6.90 19.56 5.88
CA ALA A 301 -7.88 19.42 4.80
C ALA A 301 -7.36 19.85 3.41
N ASP A 302 -6.25 20.57 3.35
CA ASP A 302 -5.60 20.99 2.10
C ASP A 302 -4.27 20.26 1.80
N ARG A 303 -3.89 19.28 2.63
CA ARG A 303 -2.64 18.53 2.50
C ARG A 303 -2.87 17.05 2.69
N CYS A 304 -2.58 16.26 1.68
CA CYS A 304 -2.68 14.79 1.77
C CYS A 304 -1.47 14.11 1.14
N VAL A 305 -1.12 12.97 1.69
CA VAL A 305 -0.10 12.05 1.17
C VAL A 305 -0.77 10.70 0.96
N ALA A 306 -0.57 10.07 -0.18
CA ALA A 306 -0.97 8.70 -0.45
C ALA A 306 0.23 7.87 -0.89
N VAL A 307 0.16 6.56 -0.70
CA VAL A 307 1.20 5.61 -1.12
C VAL A 307 0.59 4.51 -1.99
N ASP A 308 1.43 3.89 -2.82
CA ASP A 308 0.95 2.86 -3.73
C ASP A 308 1.72 1.54 -3.62
N SER A 309 1.12 0.48 -4.16
CA SER A 309 1.69 -0.87 -4.19
C SER A 309 2.90 -1.03 -5.14
N ASN A 310 3.43 0.07 -5.69
CA ASN A 310 4.59 0.08 -6.58
C ASN A 310 5.72 1.01 -6.08
N GLY A 311 5.72 1.33 -4.79
CA GLY A 311 6.78 2.11 -4.14
C GLY A 311 6.74 3.59 -4.46
N SER A 312 5.57 4.12 -4.77
CA SER A 312 5.40 5.54 -5.07
C SER A 312 4.68 6.26 -3.94
N VAL A 313 5.02 7.53 -3.79
CA VAL A 313 4.32 8.49 -2.96
C VAL A 313 3.62 9.52 -3.85
N LEU A 314 2.44 9.90 -3.43
CA LEU A 314 1.62 10.92 -4.08
C LEU A 314 1.32 12.01 -3.05
N THR A 315 1.61 13.26 -3.35
CA THR A 315 1.38 14.38 -2.43
C THR A 315 0.47 15.40 -3.08
N SER A 316 -0.40 16.01 -2.30
CA SER A 316 -1.28 17.08 -2.79
C SER A 316 -1.35 18.23 -1.79
N ALA A 317 -1.33 19.44 -2.33
CA ALA A 317 -1.59 20.69 -1.63
C ALA A 317 -3.02 21.23 -1.92
N ASP A 318 -3.82 20.43 -2.64
CA ASP A 318 -5.23 20.66 -2.94
C ASP A 318 -5.84 19.31 -3.33
N PRO A 319 -6.15 18.43 -2.37
CA PRO A 319 -6.63 17.08 -2.66
C PRO A 319 -7.95 17.05 -3.44
N THR A 320 -8.72 18.13 -3.41
CA THR A 320 -9.99 18.28 -4.14
C THR A 320 -9.84 18.86 -5.55
N GLY A 321 -8.66 19.34 -5.90
CA GLY A 321 -8.37 19.99 -7.20
C GLY A 321 -8.31 19.05 -8.42
N GLY A 322 -8.65 17.78 -8.24
CA GLY A 322 -8.71 16.79 -9.31
C GLY A 322 -7.33 16.23 -9.73
N SER A 323 -7.27 15.66 -10.93
CA SER A 323 -6.08 14.88 -11.37
C SER A 323 -4.77 15.67 -11.48
N GLY A 324 -4.84 16.99 -11.57
CA GLY A 324 -3.64 17.84 -11.72
C GLY A 324 -3.04 18.30 -10.39
N SER A 325 -3.77 18.11 -9.27
CA SER A 325 -3.37 18.58 -7.95
C SER A 325 -2.50 17.58 -7.17
N TRP A 326 -2.36 16.37 -7.68
CA TRP A 326 -1.54 15.33 -7.07
C TRP A 326 -0.19 15.22 -7.76
N HIS A 327 0.88 15.29 -6.97
CA HIS A 327 2.25 15.10 -7.41
C HIS A 327 2.69 13.66 -7.15
N PHE A 328 3.18 12.99 -8.17
CA PHE A 328 3.60 11.58 -8.14
C PHE A 328 5.13 11.46 -8.14
N GLU A 329 5.69 10.72 -7.18
CA GLU A 329 7.09 10.37 -7.10
C GLU A 329 7.27 8.87 -6.84
N ASN A 330 8.10 8.18 -7.63
CA ASN A 330 8.44 6.78 -7.37
C ASN A 330 9.71 6.72 -6.52
N LEU A 331 9.57 6.29 -5.26
CA LEU A 331 10.66 6.21 -4.28
C LEU A 331 11.46 4.92 -4.39
N ILE A 332 10.82 3.82 -4.79
CA ILE A 332 11.43 2.50 -4.93
C ILE A 332 11.27 2.04 -6.39
N PRO A 333 12.19 2.44 -7.29
CA PRO A 333 12.11 2.02 -8.69
C PRO A 333 12.16 0.50 -8.80
N PHE A 334 11.24 -0.07 -9.55
CA PHE A 334 11.21 -1.50 -9.82
C PHE A 334 12.54 -1.98 -10.44
N SER A 335 13.19 -2.95 -9.79
CA SER A 335 14.37 -3.66 -10.31
C SER A 335 13.96 -4.98 -10.94
N PRO A 336 14.10 -5.17 -12.25
CA PRO A 336 13.73 -6.44 -12.91
C PRO A 336 14.63 -7.61 -12.51
N THR A 337 15.75 -7.38 -11.83
CA THR A 337 16.69 -8.42 -11.34
C THR A 337 16.24 -9.06 -10.02
N GLU A 338 15.28 -8.44 -9.32
CA GLU A 338 14.75 -8.92 -8.04
C GLU A 338 13.44 -9.70 -8.18
N GLU A 339 12.92 -9.85 -9.40
CA GLU A 339 11.73 -10.63 -9.67
C GLU A 339 12.02 -12.13 -9.48
N ARG A 340 11.70 -12.67 -8.31
CA ARG A 340 11.59 -14.12 -8.12
C ARG A 340 10.30 -14.57 -8.79
N GLU A 341 10.39 -15.58 -9.65
CA GLU A 341 9.28 -16.11 -10.40
C GLU A 341 8.12 -16.48 -9.45
N GLY A 342 6.98 -15.76 -9.55
CA GLY A 342 5.77 -16.00 -8.75
C GLY A 342 5.61 -15.18 -7.46
N GLN A 343 6.55 -14.30 -7.11
CA GLN A 343 6.39 -13.37 -5.98
C GLN A 343 5.98 -11.96 -6.47
N PRO A 344 5.17 -11.22 -5.67
CA PRO A 344 4.90 -9.82 -5.98
C PRO A 344 6.19 -8.99 -5.94
N PRO A 345 6.26 -7.87 -6.68
CA PRO A 345 7.41 -6.99 -6.62
C PRO A 345 7.63 -6.51 -5.17
N ARG A 346 8.90 -6.49 -4.73
CA ARG A 346 9.30 -6.14 -3.35
C ARG A 346 9.47 -4.63 -3.16
N ASN A 347 8.60 -3.83 -3.75
CA ASN A 347 8.68 -2.38 -3.71
C ASN A 347 7.40 -1.71 -3.18
N ALA A 348 6.42 -2.46 -2.68
CA ALA A 348 5.17 -1.89 -2.22
C ALA A 348 5.36 -1.04 -0.96
N LEU A 349 4.75 0.14 -0.94
CA LEU A 349 4.46 0.90 0.26
C LEU A 349 3.06 0.53 0.73
N PHE A 350 2.85 0.39 2.04
CA PHE A 350 1.60 -0.10 2.61
C PHE A 350 0.94 0.88 3.55
N GLY A 351 1.71 1.70 4.25
CA GLY A 351 1.21 2.63 5.24
C GLY A 351 1.84 4.00 5.15
N VAL A 352 1.07 5.03 5.48
CA VAL A 352 1.52 6.42 5.60
C VAL A 352 0.88 7.08 6.82
N SER A 353 1.67 7.87 7.55
CA SER A 353 1.17 8.71 8.63
C SER A 353 1.90 10.04 8.64
N CYS A 354 1.14 11.12 8.64
CA CYS A 354 1.64 12.47 8.76
C CYS A 354 1.26 13.03 10.14
N ALA A 355 2.25 13.19 11.02
CA ALA A 355 2.04 13.83 12.31
C ALA A 355 1.68 15.33 12.18
N SER A 356 2.15 15.95 11.09
CA SER A 356 1.91 17.33 10.74
C SER A 356 2.24 17.58 9.27
N THR A 357 2.12 18.80 8.79
CA THR A 357 2.60 19.19 7.45
C THR A 357 4.14 19.19 7.33
N SER A 358 4.85 19.07 8.44
CA SER A 358 6.33 19.04 8.52
C SER A 358 6.90 17.68 8.91
N LEU A 359 6.07 16.66 9.09
CA LEU A 359 6.54 15.28 9.22
C LEU A 359 5.53 14.28 8.66
N CYS A 360 5.94 13.56 7.64
CA CYS A 360 5.27 12.33 7.20
C CYS A 360 6.26 11.15 7.22
N ALA A 361 5.74 9.97 7.54
CA ALA A 361 6.47 8.71 7.51
C ALA A 361 5.70 7.67 6.70
N LEU A 362 6.42 6.91 5.87
CA LEU A 362 5.89 5.85 5.02
C LEU A 362 6.54 4.53 5.41
N VAL A 363 5.80 3.46 5.32
CA VAL A 363 6.32 2.11 5.56
C VAL A 363 5.91 1.15 4.44
N GLY A 364 6.72 0.13 4.24
CA GLY A 364 6.46 -0.81 3.16
C GLY A 364 7.17 -2.15 3.28
N GLN A 365 7.20 -2.85 2.17
CA GLN A 365 7.81 -4.15 2.03
C GLN A 365 9.30 -4.12 2.32
N ASP A 366 9.86 -5.26 2.74
CA ASP A 366 11.28 -5.45 3.06
C ASP A 366 11.82 -4.47 4.13
N GLY A 367 10.92 -3.91 4.98
CA GLY A 367 11.29 -3.00 6.05
C GLY A 367 11.68 -1.60 5.60
N HIS A 368 11.20 -1.18 4.44
CA HIS A 368 11.38 0.19 3.99
C HIS A 368 10.62 1.16 4.90
N ILE A 369 11.32 2.20 5.34
CA ILE A 369 10.78 3.34 6.07
C ILE A 369 11.28 4.59 5.35
N PHE A 370 10.37 5.45 4.92
CA PHE A 370 10.71 6.78 4.40
C PHE A 370 10.18 7.84 5.34
N THR A 371 10.94 8.89 5.55
CA THR A 371 10.48 10.07 6.29
C THR A 371 10.79 11.32 5.51
N SER A 372 9.91 12.31 5.60
CA SER A 372 10.11 13.63 5.05
C SER A 372 9.72 14.71 6.06
N THR A 373 10.55 15.72 6.22
CA THR A 373 10.24 16.93 6.98
C THR A 373 9.69 18.05 6.11
N ASP A 374 9.55 17.80 4.82
CA ASP A 374 9.00 18.72 3.83
C ASP A 374 8.27 17.92 2.70
N PRO A 375 7.23 17.16 3.08
CA PRO A 375 6.59 16.21 2.16
C PRO A 375 5.83 16.89 1.02
N PHE A 376 5.46 18.17 1.17
CA PHE A 376 4.65 18.91 0.19
C PHE A 376 5.44 19.87 -0.68
N SER A 377 6.75 19.99 -0.47
CA SER A 377 7.60 20.73 -1.41
C SER A 377 7.69 19.99 -2.73
N PRO A 378 7.42 20.65 -3.84
CA PRO A 378 7.65 20.03 -5.14
C PRO A 378 9.14 19.65 -5.21
N PRO A 379 9.48 18.45 -5.72
CA PRO A 379 10.88 18.12 -5.94
C PRO A 379 11.51 19.20 -6.78
N ALA A 380 12.69 19.67 -6.34
CA ALA A 380 13.41 20.74 -7.03
C ALA A 380 13.46 20.42 -8.53
N ALA A 381 12.98 21.33 -9.36
CA ALA A 381 12.80 21.10 -10.78
C ALA A 381 14.09 20.54 -11.39
N ALA A 382 14.06 19.31 -11.85
CA ALA A 382 15.19 18.69 -12.51
C ALA A 382 15.60 19.59 -13.68
N PRO A 383 16.89 19.91 -13.86
CA PRO A 383 17.34 20.73 -14.96
C PRO A 383 16.85 20.10 -16.26
N THR A 384 16.13 20.86 -17.06
CA THR A 384 15.44 20.42 -18.27
C THR A 384 16.41 19.88 -19.30
N ARG A 385 16.81 18.62 -19.15
CA ARG A 385 17.51 17.90 -20.20
C ARG A 385 16.47 17.42 -21.21
N LYS A 386 16.47 17.99 -22.39
CA LYS A 386 15.61 17.64 -23.55
C LYS A 386 15.91 16.22 -24.07
N SER A 387 15.76 15.19 -23.25
CA SER A 387 15.66 13.82 -23.73
C SER A 387 14.25 13.32 -23.43
N ARG A 388 13.45 13.14 -24.48
CA ARG A 388 12.09 12.58 -24.34
C ARG A 388 12.20 11.15 -23.82
N PRO A 389 11.83 10.85 -22.55
CA PRO A 389 11.90 9.49 -22.04
C PRO A 389 10.91 8.61 -22.81
N ARG A 390 11.37 7.43 -23.22
CA ARG A 390 10.47 6.43 -23.81
C ARG A 390 9.55 5.91 -22.70
N PRO A 391 8.23 5.82 -22.91
CA PRO A 391 7.30 5.37 -21.89
C PRO A 391 7.59 3.90 -21.55
N ARG A 392 7.74 3.59 -20.26
CA ARG A 392 7.90 2.20 -19.77
C ARG A 392 6.52 1.61 -19.52
N THR A 393 6.41 0.30 -19.62
CA THR A 393 5.18 -0.44 -19.31
C THR A 393 5.48 -1.40 -18.19
N ILE A 394 4.66 -1.38 -17.14
CA ILE A 394 4.65 -2.37 -16.07
C ILE A 394 3.39 -3.22 -16.26
N LEU A 395 3.57 -4.55 -16.24
CA LEU A 395 2.50 -5.52 -16.43
C LEU A 395 2.31 -6.29 -15.13
N LEU A 396 1.19 -6.01 -14.46
CA LEU A 396 0.82 -6.64 -13.20
C LEU A 396 0.13 -7.99 -13.43
N PHE A 397 0.00 -8.75 -12.36
CA PHE A 397 -0.43 -10.13 -12.31
C PHE A 397 -1.80 -10.39 -12.96
N ALA A 398 -2.02 -11.61 -13.45
CA ALA A 398 -3.28 -12.09 -13.99
C ALA A 398 -4.08 -12.81 -12.93
N GLU A 399 -5.29 -12.34 -12.64
CA GLU A 399 -6.26 -13.12 -11.87
C GLU A 399 -6.92 -14.18 -12.76
N HIS A 400 -7.01 -15.42 -12.27
CA HIS A 400 -7.64 -16.54 -12.96
C HIS A 400 -9.04 -16.77 -12.38
N PHE A 401 -10.08 -16.50 -13.17
CA PHE A 401 -11.44 -16.89 -12.80
C PHE A 401 -11.79 -18.21 -13.48
N TRP A 402 -12.07 -19.24 -12.67
CA TRP A 402 -12.57 -20.53 -13.12
C TRP A 402 -14.06 -20.41 -13.46
N ARG A 403 -14.46 -20.68 -14.70
CA ARG A 403 -15.84 -21.01 -15.04
C ARG A 403 -15.87 -22.43 -15.59
N HIS A 404 -16.57 -23.31 -14.91
CA HIS A 404 -16.94 -24.61 -15.46
C HIS A 404 -17.87 -24.40 -16.67
N SER A 405 -17.42 -24.82 -17.84
CA SER A 405 -18.26 -24.96 -19.01
C SER A 405 -18.29 -26.45 -19.39
N SER A 406 -19.45 -27.01 -19.46
CA SER A 406 -19.70 -28.42 -19.81
C SER A 406 -19.52 -28.74 -21.31
N THR A 407 -18.99 -27.82 -22.12
CA THR A 407 -18.83 -27.99 -23.56
C THR A 407 -17.40 -28.29 -23.97
N ARG A 408 -17.22 -29.04 -25.05
CA ARG A 408 -15.94 -29.55 -25.61
C ARG A 408 -14.81 -28.51 -25.85
N ARG A 409 -15.03 -27.22 -25.63
CA ARG A 409 -14.01 -26.14 -25.75
C ARG A 409 -13.86 -25.40 -24.44
N PHE A 410 -12.93 -25.88 -23.63
CA PHE A 410 -12.54 -25.19 -22.39
C PHE A 410 -11.88 -23.84 -22.71
N ARG A 411 -12.42 -22.76 -22.16
CA ARG A 411 -11.85 -21.40 -22.26
C ARG A 411 -11.86 -20.74 -20.89
N ILE A 412 -10.74 -20.11 -20.51
CA ILE A 412 -10.59 -19.34 -19.29
C ILE A 412 -10.60 -17.87 -19.65
N ARG A 413 -11.24 -17.04 -18.83
CA ARG A 413 -11.15 -15.59 -18.93
C ARG A 413 -9.93 -15.13 -18.17
N ALA A 414 -8.88 -14.66 -18.86
CA ALA A 414 -7.70 -14.06 -18.27
C ALA A 414 -7.89 -12.55 -18.16
N ARG A 415 -7.51 -11.97 -17.01
CA ARG A 415 -7.54 -10.53 -16.73
C ARG A 415 -6.13 -10.05 -16.45
N PHE A 416 -5.67 -9.00 -17.10
CA PHE A 416 -4.34 -8.41 -16.95
C PHE A 416 -4.47 -6.93 -16.64
N ARG A 417 -3.78 -6.48 -15.60
CA ARG A 417 -3.60 -5.06 -15.30
C ARG A 417 -2.22 -4.61 -15.76
N PHE A 418 -2.11 -3.42 -16.27
CA PHE A 418 -0.83 -2.83 -16.68
C PHE A 418 -0.95 -1.30 -16.66
N TYR A 419 0.18 -0.66 -16.42
CA TYR A 419 0.29 0.78 -16.36
C TYR A 419 1.63 1.26 -16.89
N SER A 420 1.81 2.57 -16.99
CA SER A 420 3.08 3.19 -17.29
C SER A 420 3.44 4.17 -16.17
N PRO A 421 4.61 4.04 -15.53
CA PRO A 421 5.08 4.97 -14.50
C PRO A 421 5.39 6.36 -15.09
N THR A 422 5.36 6.49 -16.41
CA THR A 422 5.52 7.75 -17.13
C THR A 422 4.23 8.05 -17.87
N ARG A 423 3.89 9.35 -18.06
CA ARG A 423 2.67 9.77 -18.74
C ARG A 423 2.50 9.07 -20.09
N ALA A 424 1.54 8.16 -20.19
CA ALA A 424 1.21 7.43 -21.39
C ALA A 424 -0.10 7.95 -21.99
N LYS A 425 -0.13 8.12 -23.33
CA LYS A 425 -1.35 8.42 -24.09
C LYS A 425 -2.23 7.17 -24.29
N GLY A 426 -1.68 5.97 -24.05
CA GLY A 426 -2.36 4.69 -24.22
C GLY A 426 -1.41 3.52 -24.32
N PHE A 427 -1.97 2.34 -24.58
CA PHE A 427 -1.23 1.08 -24.65
C PHE A 427 -1.54 0.32 -25.93
N GLU A 428 -0.57 -0.49 -26.35
CA GLU A 428 -0.73 -1.52 -27.37
C GLU A 428 -0.42 -2.89 -26.79
N CYS A 429 -1.31 -3.84 -26.99
CA CYS A 429 -1.18 -5.22 -26.54
C CYS A 429 -1.01 -6.18 -27.71
N LYS A 430 -0.15 -7.19 -27.54
CA LYS A 430 0.04 -8.30 -28.45
C LYS A 430 -0.19 -9.60 -27.69
N ARG A 431 -1.14 -10.42 -28.17
CA ARG A 431 -1.44 -11.75 -27.62
C ARG A 431 -0.73 -12.81 -28.46
N ASP A 432 0.03 -13.64 -27.82
CA ASP A 432 0.78 -14.74 -28.45
C ASP A 432 1.56 -14.27 -29.70
N ARG A 433 1.26 -14.82 -30.86
CA ARG A 433 1.87 -14.45 -32.15
C ARG A 433 1.08 -13.38 -32.93
N GLY A 434 -0.07 -12.89 -32.39
CA GLY A 434 -0.90 -11.89 -33.06
C GLY A 434 -0.22 -10.51 -33.20
N PRO A 435 -0.84 -9.56 -33.89
CA PRO A 435 -0.34 -8.21 -34.03
C PRO A 435 -0.56 -7.38 -32.77
N TYR A 436 0.19 -6.27 -32.61
CA TYR A 436 -0.11 -5.25 -31.61
C TYR A 436 -1.41 -4.50 -31.98
N ARG A 437 -2.31 -4.37 -31.00
CA ARG A 437 -3.56 -3.60 -31.13
C ARG A 437 -3.70 -2.69 -29.94
N ARG A 438 -4.39 -1.54 -30.08
CA ARG A 438 -4.71 -0.68 -28.95
C ARG A 438 -5.47 -1.45 -27.88
N CYS A 439 -5.14 -1.22 -26.61
CA CYS A 439 -5.77 -1.87 -25.47
C CYS A 439 -5.82 -0.91 -24.28
N ARG A 440 -6.64 -1.27 -23.25
CA ARG A 440 -6.77 -0.54 -22.00
C ARG A 440 -6.60 -1.53 -20.85
N SER A 441 -6.13 -1.06 -19.72
CA SER A 441 -6.08 -1.79 -18.45
C SER A 441 -7.41 -1.59 -17.71
N PRO A 442 -8.02 -2.64 -17.13
CA PRO A 442 -7.62 -4.03 -17.23
C PRO A 442 -8.01 -4.66 -18.58
N LEU A 443 -7.10 -5.45 -19.17
CA LEU A 443 -7.39 -6.22 -20.38
C LEU A 443 -7.96 -7.58 -20.01
N ARG A 444 -9.14 -7.92 -20.54
CA ARG A 444 -9.79 -9.23 -20.35
C ARG A 444 -9.95 -9.94 -21.68
N TYR A 445 -9.59 -11.22 -21.74
CA TYR A 445 -9.86 -12.03 -22.94
C TYR A 445 -9.91 -13.53 -22.62
N LEU A 446 -10.51 -14.28 -23.52
CA LEU A 446 -10.61 -15.74 -23.39
C LEU A 446 -9.35 -16.41 -23.94
N VAL A 447 -8.80 -17.36 -23.19
CA VAL A 447 -7.65 -18.20 -23.55
C VAL A 447 -8.04 -19.67 -23.49
N THR A 448 -7.45 -20.47 -24.38
CA THR A 448 -7.58 -21.95 -24.38
C THR A 448 -6.48 -22.54 -23.48
N HIS A 449 -6.46 -23.88 -23.34
CA HIS A 449 -5.32 -24.54 -22.70
C HIS A 449 -4.05 -24.37 -23.53
N GLY A 450 -2.89 -24.32 -22.86
CA GLY A 450 -1.59 -24.21 -23.50
C GLY A 450 -0.74 -23.05 -22.96
N ARG A 451 0.39 -22.82 -23.61
CA ARG A 451 1.31 -21.71 -23.27
C ARG A 451 0.88 -20.44 -24.00
N HIS A 452 0.78 -19.35 -23.25
CA HIS A 452 0.39 -18.04 -23.76
C HIS A 452 1.39 -16.97 -23.37
N ALA A 453 1.40 -15.87 -24.12
CA ALA A 453 2.18 -14.68 -23.82
C ALA A 453 1.37 -13.42 -24.12
N LEU A 454 1.29 -12.53 -23.16
CA LEU A 454 0.80 -11.16 -23.37
C LEU A 454 2.03 -10.23 -23.38
N ARG A 455 2.12 -9.37 -24.39
CA ARG A 455 3.09 -8.29 -24.48
C ARG A 455 2.34 -6.97 -24.49
N VAL A 456 2.75 -6.05 -23.64
CA VAL A 456 2.12 -4.71 -23.52
C VAL A 456 3.19 -3.66 -23.64
N ARG A 457 2.95 -2.61 -24.43
CA ARG A 457 3.83 -1.44 -24.53
C ARG A 457 3.04 -0.15 -24.41
N ALA A 458 3.56 0.80 -23.69
CA ALA A 458 2.98 2.12 -23.54
C ALA A 458 3.28 3.00 -24.78
N ILE A 459 2.38 3.91 -25.07
CA ILE A 459 2.52 4.95 -26.11
C ILE A 459 2.60 6.29 -25.39
N GLY A 460 3.73 6.98 -25.50
CA GLY A 460 3.91 8.30 -24.91
C GLY A 460 3.06 9.39 -25.57
N PRO A 461 2.98 10.58 -24.96
CA PRO A 461 2.25 11.73 -25.53
C PRO A 461 2.70 12.11 -26.94
N SER A 462 3.98 11.93 -27.25
CA SER A 462 4.56 12.15 -28.59
C SER A 462 4.31 11.02 -29.59
N GLY A 463 3.56 9.96 -29.22
CA GLY A 463 3.35 8.77 -30.05
C GLY A 463 4.50 7.75 -30.03
N LEU A 464 5.60 8.03 -29.35
CA LEU A 464 6.70 7.09 -29.20
C LEU A 464 6.26 5.87 -28.40
N ARG A 465 6.68 4.68 -28.87
CA ARG A 465 6.39 3.41 -28.23
C ARG A 465 7.53 3.01 -27.29
N GLY A 466 7.18 2.63 -26.08
CA GLY A 466 8.11 2.11 -25.09
C GLY A 466 8.49 0.65 -25.32
N PRO A 467 9.44 0.11 -24.52
CA PRO A 467 9.73 -1.32 -24.50
C PRO A 467 8.50 -2.11 -24.08
N ALA A 468 8.37 -3.34 -24.57
CA ALA A 468 7.23 -4.19 -24.23
C ALA A 468 7.51 -4.97 -22.96
N ALA A 469 6.62 -4.85 -21.97
CA ALA A 469 6.53 -5.79 -20.86
C ALA A 469 5.89 -7.09 -21.35
N VAL A 470 6.38 -8.24 -20.87
CA VAL A 470 5.93 -9.57 -21.32
C VAL A 470 5.54 -10.42 -20.13
N LYS A 471 4.31 -10.95 -20.15
CA LYS A 471 3.86 -12.01 -19.21
C LYS A 471 3.63 -13.29 -19.99
N ARG A 472 4.35 -14.36 -19.61
CA ARG A 472 4.11 -15.72 -20.09
C ARG A 472 3.32 -16.49 -19.03
N PHE A 473 2.38 -17.30 -19.45
CA PHE A 473 1.55 -18.11 -18.54
C PHE A 473 1.08 -19.39 -19.24
N ILE A 474 0.71 -20.37 -18.44
CA ILE A 474 0.24 -21.67 -18.91
C ILE A 474 -1.18 -21.86 -18.40
N VAL A 475 -2.08 -22.23 -19.29
CA VAL A 475 -3.43 -22.66 -18.95
C VAL A 475 -3.46 -24.19 -18.97
N LEU A 476 -3.66 -24.80 -17.80
CA LEU A 476 -3.73 -26.24 -17.62
C LEU A 476 -5.10 -26.78 -18.08
N LYS A 477 -5.15 -28.04 -18.49
CA LYS A 477 -6.42 -28.73 -18.71
C LYS A 477 -7.11 -29.00 -17.37
N PRO A 478 -8.45 -29.11 -17.33
CA PRO A 478 -9.14 -29.58 -16.12
C PRO A 478 -8.56 -30.91 -15.63
N GLY A 479 -8.21 -30.97 -14.35
CA GLY A 479 -7.60 -32.15 -13.72
C GLY A 479 -6.08 -32.28 -13.83
N GLN A 480 -5.39 -31.40 -14.55
CA GLN A 480 -3.93 -31.33 -14.52
C GLN A 480 -3.45 -30.49 -13.33
N GLN A 481 -2.61 -31.07 -12.48
CA GLN A 481 -1.89 -30.33 -11.46
C GLN A 481 -0.65 -29.65 -12.07
N PRO A 482 -0.23 -28.50 -11.57
CA PRO A 482 1.07 -27.92 -11.93
C PRO A 482 2.15 -28.94 -11.56
N HIS A 483 3.04 -29.29 -12.50
CA HIS A 483 4.26 -30.00 -12.18
C HIS A 483 5.10 -29.07 -11.30
N HIS A 484 5.22 -29.38 -10.01
CA HIS A 484 6.30 -28.86 -9.20
C HIS A 484 7.61 -29.41 -9.80
N PRO A 485 8.64 -28.58 -10.02
CA PRO A 485 9.98 -29.11 -10.29
C PRO A 485 10.36 -30.03 -9.12
N PRO A 486 11.02 -31.16 -9.34
CA PRO A 486 11.45 -32.03 -8.26
C PRO A 486 12.35 -31.22 -7.32
N GLU A 487 12.06 -31.30 -6.02
CA GLU A 487 12.94 -30.81 -4.98
C GLU A 487 14.34 -31.39 -5.22
N ALA A 488 15.33 -30.51 -5.34
CA ALA A 488 16.71 -30.94 -5.36
C ALA A 488 17.02 -31.56 -3.99
N VAL A 489 17.09 -32.89 -3.98
CA VAL A 489 17.60 -33.64 -2.83
C VAL A 489 19.04 -33.19 -2.64
N ALA A 490 19.28 -32.40 -1.59
CA ALA A 490 20.62 -32.11 -1.12
C ALA A 490 21.22 -33.41 -0.60
N SER A 491 22.04 -34.08 -1.44
CA SER A 491 22.90 -35.15 -0.98
C SER A 491 23.96 -34.53 -0.09
N GLY A 492 23.87 -34.85 1.21
CA GLY A 492 24.93 -34.55 2.16
C GLY A 492 26.22 -35.27 1.79
N GLY A 493 27.31 -34.57 1.99
CA GLY A 493 28.70 -34.99 2.00
C GLY A 493 29.46 -33.98 2.85
#